data_3d86f0754b153610cdc7aa6ae74c3c18
#
_entry.id   3d86f0754b153610cdc7aa6ae74c3c18
#
_cell.length_a   1.000
_cell.length_b   1.000
_cell.length_c   1.000
_cell.angle_alpha   90.00
_cell.angle_beta   90.00
_cell.angle_gamma   90.00
#
_symmetry.space_group_name_H-M   'P 1'
#
loop_
_entity.id
_entity.type
_entity.pdbx_description
1 polymer ?
#
loop_
_entity_poly.entity_id
_entity_poly.type
_entity_poly.pdbx_seq_one_letter_code
_entity_poly.pdbx_strand_id
1 'polypeptide(L)'
;PLTLAAKGRVFQKNSGGKPNREHGDDHRYRYARWDAAAKRWLDYEIAYAGHKLYPGEDDYTGNIALDPNDPSQVVISTNADPKSGKPLVSTADGQRHWELYQGVTADGGKTWKWTALTKDSAQDNIRPMIPDWKSRQRAVLWLRGKMRSYTDYSFEVVARIEAR
;
A
#
# COMPACT_ATOMS: atom_id res chain seq x y z
N PRO A 1 15.26 -0.66 -14.54
CA PRO A 1 14.51 0.19 -13.59
C PRO A 1 13.31 -0.55 -13.07
N LEU A 2 13.01 -0.34 -11.80
CA LEU A 2 11.84 -0.83 -11.13
C LEU A 2 10.88 0.34 -10.94
N THR A 3 9.62 0.12 -11.22
CA THR A 3 8.58 1.12 -11.00
C THR A 3 7.49 0.50 -10.15
N LEU A 4 7.20 1.14 -9.04
CA LEU A 4 5.98 0.89 -8.29
C LEU A 4 4.93 1.89 -8.74
N ALA A 5 3.79 1.39 -9.15
CA ALA A 5 2.62 2.20 -9.37
C ALA A 5 1.55 1.74 -8.37
N ALA A 6 1.14 2.62 -7.48
CA ALA A 6 -0.18 2.50 -6.89
C ALA A 6 -1.15 2.94 -7.98
N LYS A 7 -1.59 2.01 -8.79
CA LYS A 7 -2.79 2.21 -9.60
C LYS A 7 -3.91 1.52 -8.87
N GLY A 8 -4.84 2.31 -8.39
CA GLY A 8 -6.17 1.80 -8.24
C GLY A 8 -6.57 1.17 -9.57
N ARG A 9 -7.25 0.07 -9.56
CA ARG A 9 -7.98 -0.38 -10.72
C ARG A 9 -9.09 0.65 -10.95
N VAL A 10 -8.69 1.77 -11.55
CA VAL A 10 -9.69 2.62 -12.18
C VAL A 10 -10.14 1.84 -13.41
N PHE A 11 -11.06 0.94 -13.23
CA PHE A 11 -11.91 0.56 -14.33
C PHE A 11 -12.78 1.77 -14.62
N GLN A 12 -12.22 2.72 -15.33
CA GLN A 12 -13.03 3.58 -16.13
C GLN A 12 -13.70 2.70 -17.18
N LYS A 13 -14.77 2.10 -16.83
CA LYS A 13 -15.80 1.83 -17.78
C LYS A 13 -16.36 3.22 -18.11
N ASN A 14 -15.98 3.73 -19.26
CA ASN A 14 -16.40 5.01 -19.76
C ASN A 14 -17.92 5.16 -19.72
N SER A 15 -18.41 5.76 -18.70
CA SER A 15 -19.73 6.34 -18.64
C SER A 15 -19.55 7.85 -18.52
N GLY A 16 -19.10 8.47 -19.62
CA GLY A 16 -19.18 9.92 -19.79
C GLY A 16 -18.38 10.76 -18.78
N GLY A 17 -17.21 10.32 -18.32
CA GLY A 17 -16.29 11.16 -17.55
C GLY A 17 -16.71 11.48 -16.11
N LYS A 18 -17.72 10.83 -15.57
CA LYS A 18 -18.06 10.92 -14.15
C LYS A 18 -17.30 9.85 -13.37
N PRO A 19 -16.64 10.21 -12.25
CA PRO A 19 -16.05 9.22 -11.36
C PRO A 19 -17.14 8.23 -10.95
N ASN A 20 -16.92 6.95 -11.21
CA ASN A 20 -17.85 5.95 -10.74
C ASN A 20 -17.59 5.69 -9.26
N ARG A 21 -18.44 6.18 -8.39
CA ARG A 21 -18.35 6.03 -6.93
C ARG A 21 -18.29 4.58 -6.45
N GLU A 22 -18.69 3.63 -7.30
CA GLU A 22 -18.65 2.20 -6.99
C GLU A 22 -17.24 1.61 -6.97
N HIS A 23 -16.23 2.28 -7.53
CA HIS A 23 -14.88 1.74 -7.65
C HIS A 23 -13.90 2.23 -6.56
N GLY A 24 -14.27 3.20 -5.75
CA GLY A 24 -13.45 3.67 -4.63
C GLY A 24 -13.19 2.62 -3.53
N ASP A 25 -13.83 1.46 -3.62
CA ASP A 25 -13.76 0.41 -2.61
C ASP A 25 -12.94 -0.83 -3.07
N ASP A 26 -12.37 -0.82 -4.26
CA ASP A 26 -11.56 -1.94 -4.80
C ASP A 26 -10.24 -1.46 -5.42
N HIS A 27 -9.43 -0.80 -4.63
CA HIS A 27 -8.10 -0.40 -5.06
C HIS A 27 -7.12 -1.56 -4.98
N ARG A 28 -6.14 -1.57 -5.91
CA ARG A 28 -5.12 -2.64 -6.01
C ARG A 28 -3.74 -2.05 -6.14
N TYR A 29 -2.78 -2.66 -5.44
CA TYR A 29 -1.37 -2.40 -5.65
C TYR A 29 -0.83 -3.27 -6.77
N ARG A 30 0.06 -2.69 -7.58
CA ARG A 30 0.74 -3.38 -8.67
C ARG A 30 2.24 -3.19 -8.54
N TYR A 31 2.97 -4.21 -8.98
CA TYR A 31 4.42 -4.23 -9.03
C TYR A 31 4.86 -4.47 -10.47
N ALA A 32 5.72 -3.59 -10.99
CA ALA A 32 6.27 -3.74 -12.33
C ALA A 32 7.80 -3.74 -12.31
N ARG A 33 8.40 -4.63 -13.09
CA ARG A 33 9.85 -4.68 -13.31
C ARG A 33 10.17 -4.86 -14.79
N TRP A 34 11.28 -4.28 -15.20
CA TRP A 34 11.81 -4.47 -16.54
C TRP A 34 12.49 -5.82 -16.67
N ASP A 35 12.07 -6.63 -17.63
CA ASP A 35 12.75 -7.85 -18.05
C ASP A 35 13.66 -7.51 -19.24
N ALA A 36 14.97 -7.47 -19.00
CA ALA A 36 15.94 -7.09 -20.02
C ALA A 36 16.09 -8.15 -21.13
N ALA A 37 15.88 -9.41 -20.80
CA ALA A 37 15.95 -10.50 -21.79
C ALA A 37 14.75 -10.48 -22.74
N ALA A 38 13.56 -10.31 -22.17
CA ALA A 38 12.32 -10.22 -22.93
C ALA A 38 12.04 -8.82 -23.49
N LYS A 39 12.85 -7.80 -23.13
CA LYS A 39 12.69 -6.38 -23.50
C LYS A 39 11.28 -5.85 -23.24
N ARG A 40 10.68 -6.20 -22.12
CA ARG A 40 9.34 -5.79 -21.74
C ARG A 40 9.18 -5.58 -20.24
N TRP A 41 8.17 -4.81 -19.85
CA TRP A 41 7.72 -4.73 -18.48
C TRP A 41 6.92 -5.97 -18.11
N LEU A 42 7.26 -6.55 -16.95
CA LEU A 42 6.44 -7.53 -16.26
C LEU A 42 5.67 -6.78 -15.19
N ASP A 43 4.35 -6.87 -15.23
CA ASP A 43 3.43 -6.13 -14.38
C ASP A 43 2.45 -7.09 -13.71
N TYR A 44 2.45 -7.10 -12.39
CA TYR A 44 1.65 -8.00 -11.57
C TYR A 44 0.78 -7.20 -10.60
N GLU A 45 -0.47 -7.59 -10.46
CA GLU A 45 -1.29 -7.18 -9.33
C GLU A 45 -0.84 -7.98 -8.10
N ILE A 46 -0.54 -7.27 -7.00
CA ILE A 46 0.13 -7.90 -5.86
C ILE A 46 -0.69 -7.93 -4.59
N ALA A 47 -1.58 -6.95 -4.38
CA ALA A 47 -2.38 -6.87 -3.17
C ALA A 47 -3.63 -6.02 -3.33
N TYR A 48 -4.62 -6.30 -2.50
CA TYR A 48 -5.71 -5.37 -2.24
C TYR A 48 -5.19 -4.16 -1.47
N ALA A 49 -5.51 -2.96 -1.96
CA ALA A 49 -5.21 -1.71 -1.29
C ALA A 49 -6.38 -1.22 -0.41
N GLY A 50 -7.53 -1.85 -0.57
CA GLY A 50 -8.74 -1.52 0.15
C GLY A 50 -9.59 -0.45 -0.51
N HIS A 51 -10.26 0.36 0.29
CA HIS A 51 -11.11 1.45 -0.22
C HIS A 51 -10.40 2.82 -0.13
N LYS A 52 -11.11 3.86 -0.50
CA LYS A 52 -10.68 5.26 -0.46
C LYS A 52 -10.12 5.70 0.90
N LEU A 53 -9.17 6.63 0.88
CA LEU A 53 -8.47 7.09 2.07
C LEU A 53 -9.36 7.95 2.98
N TYR A 54 -10.25 8.77 2.40
CA TYR A 54 -11.19 9.61 3.13
C TYR A 54 -12.46 9.89 2.31
N PRO A 55 -13.56 10.30 2.94
CA PRO A 55 -14.81 10.58 2.22
C PRO A 55 -14.65 11.68 1.16
N GLY A 56 -15.22 11.44 -0.02
CA GLY A 56 -15.16 12.39 -1.15
C GLY A 56 -13.94 12.25 -2.05
N GLU A 57 -13.02 11.33 -1.74
CA GLU A 57 -11.85 11.01 -2.55
C GLU A 57 -11.88 9.52 -2.94
N ASP A 58 -11.95 9.24 -4.22
CA ASP A 58 -12.10 7.86 -4.69
C ASP A 58 -10.81 7.25 -5.25
N ASP A 59 -9.75 8.04 -5.41
CA ASP A 59 -8.52 7.62 -6.11
C ASP A 59 -7.32 7.39 -5.18
N TYR A 60 -7.37 7.81 -3.92
CA TYR A 60 -6.25 7.71 -3.01
C TYR A 60 -6.31 6.47 -2.12
N THR A 61 -5.15 5.84 -1.99
CA THR A 61 -4.89 4.70 -1.09
C THR A 61 -3.92 5.11 0.01
N GLY A 62 -3.64 4.19 0.93
CA GLY A 62 -2.62 4.37 1.96
C GLY A 62 -1.18 4.39 1.45
N ASN A 63 -0.95 4.15 0.15
CA ASN A 63 0.34 4.09 -0.54
C ASN A 63 1.18 2.83 -0.30
N ILE A 64 2.23 2.73 -1.11
CA ILE A 64 3.18 1.62 -1.13
C ILE A 64 4.61 2.17 -1.22
N ALA A 65 5.55 1.53 -0.53
CA ALA A 65 6.98 1.81 -0.63
C ALA A 65 7.74 0.56 -1.11
N LEU A 66 8.65 0.75 -2.05
CA LEU A 66 9.65 -0.24 -2.45
C LEU A 66 10.89 -0.09 -1.58
N ASP A 67 11.49 -1.18 -1.12
CA ASP A 67 12.81 -1.10 -0.50
C ASP A 67 13.86 -0.78 -1.59
N PRO A 68 14.54 0.37 -1.50
CA PRO A 68 15.50 0.78 -2.52
C PRO A 68 16.76 -0.11 -2.57
N ASN A 69 17.02 -0.87 -1.50
CA ASN A 69 18.17 -1.77 -1.40
C ASN A 69 17.81 -3.24 -1.63
N ASP A 70 16.52 -3.58 -1.62
CA ASP A 70 16.03 -4.91 -1.92
C ASP A 70 14.66 -4.84 -2.66
N PRO A 71 14.68 -4.83 -3.99
CA PRO A 71 13.47 -4.72 -4.78
C PRO A 71 12.52 -5.93 -4.67
N SER A 72 12.92 -6.98 -3.97
CA SER A 72 12.01 -8.10 -3.63
C SER A 72 11.11 -7.79 -2.44
N GLN A 73 11.27 -6.62 -1.81
CA GLN A 73 10.53 -6.21 -0.63
C GLN A 73 9.75 -4.92 -0.86
N VAL A 74 8.52 -4.90 -0.37
CA VAL A 74 7.65 -3.73 -0.35
C VAL A 74 6.99 -3.58 1.01
N VAL A 75 6.57 -2.37 1.34
CA VAL A 75 5.64 -2.11 2.44
C VAL A 75 4.41 -1.43 1.85
N ILE A 76 3.25 -1.99 2.10
CA ILE A 76 1.96 -1.40 1.70
C ILE A 76 1.19 -0.92 2.92
N SER A 77 0.37 0.10 2.73
CA SER A 77 -0.69 0.46 3.66
C SER A 77 -2.04 0.07 3.06
N THR A 78 -2.82 -0.70 3.78
CA THR A 78 -4.10 -1.20 3.31
C THR A 78 -5.11 -1.31 4.46
N ASN A 79 -6.39 -1.14 4.17
CA ASN A 79 -7.48 -1.43 5.11
C ASN A 79 -8.29 -2.67 4.71
N ALA A 80 -7.66 -3.51 3.89
CA ALA A 80 -8.15 -4.83 3.52
C ALA A 80 -7.02 -5.86 3.63
N ASP A 81 -7.35 -7.09 3.90
CA ASP A 81 -6.37 -8.19 3.84
C ASP A 81 -5.72 -8.24 2.46
N PRO A 82 -4.37 -8.21 2.37
CA PRO A 82 -3.68 -8.08 1.09
C PRO A 82 -4.01 -9.17 0.05
N LYS A 83 -4.40 -10.36 0.50
CA LYS A 83 -4.69 -11.50 -0.38
C LYS A 83 -6.16 -11.67 -0.69
N SER A 84 -7.01 -11.55 0.33
CA SER A 84 -8.44 -11.87 0.21
C SER A 84 -9.33 -10.65 -0.04
N GLY A 85 -8.83 -9.44 0.22
CA GLY A 85 -9.61 -8.21 0.16
C GLY A 85 -10.62 -8.03 1.29
N LYS A 86 -10.66 -8.93 2.27
CA LYS A 86 -11.56 -8.78 3.42
C LYS A 86 -11.21 -7.54 4.23
N PRO A 87 -12.20 -6.75 4.68
CA PRO A 87 -11.94 -5.58 5.51
C PRO A 87 -11.12 -5.92 6.75
N LEU A 88 -10.14 -5.08 7.07
CA LEU A 88 -9.40 -5.14 8.32
C LEU A 88 -10.15 -4.34 9.38
N VAL A 89 -10.80 -5.04 10.29
CA VAL A 89 -11.52 -4.42 11.40
C VAL A 89 -10.69 -4.62 12.67
N SER A 90 -10.33 -3.51 13.31
CA SER A 90 -9.55 -3.52 14.54
C SER A 90 -10.35 -4.08 15.71
N THR A 91 -9.70 -4.91 16.50
CA THR A 91 -10.30 -5.40 17.76
C THR A 91 -10.24 -4.35 18.87
N ALA A 92 -9.44 -3.28 18.70
CA ALA A 92 -9.30 -2.23 19.69
C ALA A 92 -10.53 -1.32 19.79
N ASP A 93 -11.22 -1.06 18.66
CA ASP A 93 -12.33 -0.11 18.60
C ASP A 93 -13.49 -0.53 17.67
N GLY A 94 -13.36 -1.68 17.01
CA GLY A 94 -14.35 -2.19 16.07
C GLY A 94 -14.42 -1.41 14.74
N GLN A 95 -13.46 -0.53 14.48
CA GLN A 95 -13.41 0.28 13.25
C GLN A 95 -12.46 -0.32 12.22
N ARG A 96 -12.65 0.06 10.97
CA ARG A 96 -11.74 -0.30 9.88
C ARG A 96 -10.62 0.71 9.80
N HIS A 97 -9.37 0.25 10.01
CA HIS A 97 -8.18 1.08 9.93
C HIS A 97 -7.22 0.62 8.84
N TRP A 98 -6.40 1.56 8.40
CA TRP A 98 -5.26 1.28 7.55
C TRP A 98 -4.14 0.67 8.36
N GLU A 99 -3.63 -0.47 7.88
CA GLU A 99 -2.54 -1.22 8.50
C GLU A 99 -1.39 -1.41 7.54
N LEU A 100 -0.18 -1.53 8.08
CA LEU A 100 1.01 -1.78 7.27
C LEU A 100 1.29 -3.26 7.15
N TYR A 101 1.59 -3.68 5.93
CA TYR A 101 2.05 -5.03 5.62
C TYR A 101 3.37 -4.98 4.85
N GLN A 102 4.31 -5.82 5.26
CA GLN A 102 5.50 -6.12 4.49
C GLN A 102 5.19 -7.25 3.52
N GLY A 103 5.51 -7.07 2.26
CA GLY A 103 5.47 -8.08 1.22
C GLY A 103 6.87 -8.48 0.81
N VAL A 104 7.10 -9.80 0.64
CA VAL A 104 8.33 -10.36 0.10
C VAL A 104 8.01 -11.29 -1.05
N THR A 105 8.75 -11.15 -2.16
CA THR A 105 8.66 -12.02 -3.33
C THR A 105 9.97 -12.76 -3.57
N ALA A 106 9.89 -14.03 -3.96
CA ALA A 106 11.03 -14.84 -4.35
C ALA A 106 11.08 -15.13 -5.87
N ASP A 107 10.05 -14.72 -6.61
CA ASP A 107 9.84 -15.07 -8.01
C ASP A 107 9.70 -13.86 -8.94
N GLY A 108 10.27 -12.73 -8.52
CA GLY A 108 10.29 -11.50 -9.29
C GLY A 108 8.96 -10.76 -9.35
N GLY A 109 8.12 -10.94 -8.33
CA GLY A 109 6.86 -10.21 -8.17
C GLY A 109 5.61 -10.96 -8.57
N LYS A 110 5.72 -12.22 -8.98
CA LYS A 110 4.55 -13.04 -9.36
C LYS A 110 3.71 -13.42 -8.15
N THR A 111 4.39 -13.82 -7.07
CA THR A 111 3.76 -14.17 -5.81
C THR A 111 4.39 -13.44 -4.63
N TRP A 112 3.60 -13.21 -3.58
CA TRP A 112 4.00 -12.43 -2.43
C TRP A 112 3.59 -13.09 -1.13
N LYS A 113 4.52 -13.08 -0.17
CA LYS A 113 4.27 -13.43 1.23
C LYS A 113 4.06 -12.14 2.01
N TRP A 114 2.91 -12.00 2.66
CA TRP A 114 2.55 -10.83 3.42
C TRP A 114 2.67 -11.07 4.93
N THR A 115 3.24 -10.09 5.64
CA THR A 115 3.37 -10.09 7.11
C THR A 115 2.93 -8.72 7.62
N ALA A 116 2.01 -8.70 8.58
CA ALA A 116 1.57 -7.46 9.19
C ALA A 116 2.69 -6.82 10.00
N LEU A 117 2.94 -5.53 9.77
CA LEU A 117 3.84 -4.69 10.59
C LEU A 117 3.07 -3.96 11.68
N THR A 118 1.83 -3.59 11.40
CA THR A 118 0.86 -3.07 12.36
C THR A 118 -0.40 -3.91 12.32
N LYS A 119 -1.14 -3.96 13.40
CA LYS A 119 -2.36 -4.76 13.52
C LYS A 119 -3.22 -4.24 14.68
N ASP A 120 -4.53 -4.33 14.51
CA ASP A 120 -5.50 -3.93 15.52
C ASP A 120 -5.28 -2.49 16.03
N SER A 121 -4.90 -1.60 15.13
CA SER A 121 -4.63 -0.20 15.44
C SER A 121 -5.93 0.56 15.74
N ALA A 122 -5.86 1.56 16.62
CA ALA A 122 -6.95 2.52 16.88
C ALA A 122 -6.83 3.78 16.01
N GLN A 123 -5.87 3.81 15.09
CA GLN A 123 -5.58 4.91 14.16
C GLN A 123 -5.06 4.36 12.84
N ASP A 124 -5.23 5.14 11.78
CA ASP A 124 -4.72 4.77 10.46
C ASP A 124 -3.18 4.83 10.41
N ASN A 125 -2.58 3.85 9.77
CA ASN A 125 -1.16 3.80 9.44
C ASN A 125 -1.01 3.90 7.92
N ILE A 126 -0.58 5.05 7.41
CA ILE A 126 -0.56 5.35 5.98
C ILE A 126 0.78 5.91 5.52
N ARG A 127 0.96 5.94 4.20
CA ARG A 127 2.12 6.53 3.52
C ARG A 127 3.45 5.96 4.01
N PRO A 128 3.66 4.64 3.94
CA PRO A 128 4.96 4.06 4.26
C PRO A 128 6.05 4.64 3.36
N MET A 129 7.24 4.81 3.94
CA MET A 129 8.45 5.21 3.24
C MET A 129 9.61 4.35 3.74
N ILE A 130 10.45 3.89 2.82
CA ILE A 130 11.69 3.19 3.13
C ILE A 130 12.82 4.05 2.55
N PRO A 131 13.59 4.78 3.38
CA PRO A 131 14.69 5.61 2.90
C PRO A 131 15.82 4.75 2.34
N ASP A 132 16.53 5.26 1.34
CA ASP A 132 17.78 4.68 0.86
C ASP A 132 18.87 4.90 1.93
N TRP A 133 18.83 4.08 2.94
CA TRP A 133 19.76 4.11 4.05
C TRP A 133 20.77 2.98 3.94
N LYS A 134 21.98 3.33 3.57
CA LYS A 134 23.09 2.37 3.40
C LYS A 134 23.67 1.98 4.76
N SER A 135 22.94 1.20 5.50
CA SER A 135 23.26 0.68 6.83
C SER A 135 22.96 -0.81 6.88
N ARG A 136 23.47 -1.47 7.93
CA ARG A 136 23.03 -2.83 8.31
C ARG A 136 21.60 -2.84 8.86
N GLN A 137 21.01 -1.69 9.01
CA GLN A 137 19.65 -1.50 9.47
C GLN A 137 18.75 -1.04 8.31
N ARG A 138 17.46 -1.32 8.43
CA ARG A 138 16.39 -0.83 7.59
C ARG A 138 15.47 0.03 8.45
N ALA A 139 15.05 1.15 7.93
CA ALA A 139 14.00 1.95 8.54
C ALA A 139 12.73 1.88 7.68
N VAL A 140 11.60 1.72 8.32
CA VAL A 140 10.28 1.96 7.73
C VAL A 140 9.65 3.10 8.49
N LEU A 141 9.34 4.18 7.80
CA LEU A 141 8.64 5.34 8.35
C LEU A 141 7.23 5.37 7.81
N TRP A 142 6.29 5.91 8.58
CA TRP A 142 4.91 6.11 8.12
C TRP A 142 4.21 7.21 8.90
N LEU A 143 3.06 7.63 8.41
CA LEU A 143 2.15 8.52 9.14
C LEU A 143 1.14 7.68 9.93
N ARG A 144 1.01 7.96 11.22
CA ARG A 144 -0.02 7.38 12.07
C ARG A 144 -0.95 8.48 12.56
N GLY A 145 -2.26 8.29 12.39
CA GLY A 145 -3.24 9.30 12.79
C GLY A 145 -4.53 9.20 12.01
N LYS A 146 -5.10 10.35 11.66
CA LYS A 146 -6.39 10.43 10.98
C LYS A 146 -6.35 11.44 9.83
N MET A 147 -6.88 11.03 8.68
CA MET A 147 -7.13 11.89 7.53
C MET A 147 -8.64 12.01 7.29
N ARG A 148 -9.19 13.18 7.56
CA ARG A 148 -10.62 13.47 7.39
C ARG A 148 -10.90 14.06 6.01
N SER A 149 -9.93 14.82 5.49
CA SER A 149 -9.94 15.39 4.15
C SER A 149 -8.51 15.78 3.73
N TYR A 150 -8.35 16.29 2.52
CA TYR A 150 -7.06 16.78 2.03
C TYR A 150 -6.47 17.92 2.89
N THR A 151 -7.31 18.72 3.51
CA THR A 151 -6.92 19.88 4.32
C THR A 151 -7.16 19.71 5.82
N ASP A 152 -7.77 18.58 6.24
CA ASP A 152 -8.05 18.28 7.65
C ASP A 152 -7.45 16.90 7.99
N TYR A 153 -6.31 16.92 8.64
CA TYR A 153 -5.59 15.72 9.08
C TYR A 153 -4.81 15.97 10.37
N SER A 154 -4.55 14.88 11.08
CA SER A 154 -3.72 14.90 12.30
C SER A 154 -2.87 13.65 12.29
N PHE A 155 -1.55 13.80 12.08
CA PHE A 155 -0.60 12.71 11.99
C PHE A 155 0.63 12.94 12.85
N GLU A 156 1.20 11.84 13.30
CA GLU A 156 2.57 11.74 13.78
C GLU A 156 3.40 10.87 12.81
N VAL A 157 4.70 11.10 12.80
CA VAL A 157 5.64 10.25 12.08
C VAL A 157 6.10 9.15 13.01
N VAL A 158 5.94 7.90 12.59
CA VAL A 158 6.40 6.72 13.31
C VAL A 158 7.51 6.04 12.51
N ALA A 159 8.47 5.47 13.21
CA ALA A 159 9.56 4.72 12.60
C ALA A 159 9.71 3.35 13.26
N ARG A 160 9.95 2.33 12.43
CA ARG A 160 10.44 1.00 12.85
C ARG A 160 11.82 0.82 12.26
N ILE A 161 12.79 0.56 13.11
CA ILE A 161 14.17 0.26 12.73
C ILE A 161 14.44 -1.19 13.04
N GLU A 162 14.93 -1.94 12.07
CA GLU A 162 15.20 -3.37 12.16
C GLU A 162 16.54 -3.71 11.50
N ALA A 163 17.16 -4.81 11.89
CA ALA A 163 18.35 -5.34 11.21
C ALA A 163 17.95 -5.87 9.82
N ARG A 164 18.86 -5.75 8.85
CA ARG A 164 18.73 -6.34 7.51
C ARG A 164 19.22 -7.78 7.51
#